data_a1034a3ad8088b723505af691b55bcab
#
_entry.id   a1034a3ad8088b723505af691b55bcab
#
_cell.length_a   1.000
_cell.length_b   1.000
_cell.length_c   1.000
_cell.angle_alpha   90.00
_cell.angle_beta   90.00
_cell.angle_gamma   90.00
#
_symmetry.space_group_name_H-M   'P 1'
#
loop_
_entity.id
_entity.type
_entity.pdbx_description
1 polymer ?
#
loop_
_entity_poly.entity_id
_entity_poly.type
_entity_poly.pdbx_seq_one_letter_code
_entity_poly.pdbx_strand_id
1 'polypeptide(L)'
;MFTRRIINPLDLPGWVPKTDISDPKFSGGLKKGAQTWSEDGSAQDCQIQSLTEEEILKGHVYASSWPSMFIGGYSDHIRIVRVIPSGSEKVTILAEWLFEKKTLENKKYNKDNVINFAKRVMEQDAHACELNQKGIHSHPYKNGFLMPEEYVIKRFHDWLRKQL
;
A
#
# COMPACT_ATOMS: atom_id res chain seq x y z
N MET A 1 8.04 8.09 -1.73
CA MET A 1 8.01 8.28 -0.27
C MET A 1 6.57 8.13 0.17
N PHE A 2 6.20 6.97 0.72
CA PHE A 2 4.87 6.77 1.30
C PHE A 2 4.94 7.20 2.76
N THR A 3 4.60 8.44 3.05
CA THR A 3 4.51 8.87 4.44
C THR A 3 3.12 8.52 4.96
N ARG A 4 3.05 7.70 5.99
CA ARG A 4 1.81 7.37 6.74
C ARG A 4 1.02 8.59 7.21
N ARG A 5 1.62 9.79 7.18
CA ARG A 5 1.01 11.03 7.66
C ARG A 5 0.03 11.70 6.70
N ILE A 6 0.04 11.32 5.42
CA ILE A 6 -0.79 11.97 4.40
C ILE A 6 -2.20 11.39 4.37
N ILE A 7 -2.35 10.14 4.78
CA ILE A 7 -3.65 9.48 4.81
C ILE A 7 -4.14 9.55 6.25
N ASN A 8 -5.14 10.37 6.52
CA ASN A 8 -5.81 10.31 7.81
C ASN A 8 -6.48 8.94 7.95
N PRO A 9 -6.02 8.06 8.88
CA PRO A 9 -6.58 6.72 9.02
C PRO A 9 -8.07 6.72 9.35
N LEU A 10 -8.58 7.85 9.85
CA LEU A 10 -10.01 8.03 10.17
C LEU A 10 -10.85 8.20 8.91
N ASP A 11 -10.23 8.65 7.81
CA ASP A 11 -10.91 8.87 6.53
C ASP A 11 -10.86 7.63 5.62
N LEU A 12 -10.10 6.61 6.02
CA LEU A 12 -9.95 5.37 5.29
C LEU A 12 -10.70 4.24 5.99
N PRO A 13 -11.86 3.83 5.49
CA PRO A 13 -12.55 2.67 6.04
C PRO A 13 -11.64 1.43 5.97
N GLY A 14 -11.68 0.62 7.02
CA GLY A 14 -10.95 -0.64 7.05
C GLY A 14 -9.46 -0.57 7.37
N TRP A 15 -8.87 0.60 7.62
CA TRP A 15 -7.44 0.70 7.94
C TRP A 15 -7.16 1.49 9.22
N VAL A 16 -6.24 1.02 10.05
CA VAL A 16 -5.71 1.74 11.20
C VAL A 16 -4.20 1.54 11.29
N PRO A 17 -3.42 2.57 11.66
CA PRO A 17 -2.00 2.41 11.92
C PRO A 17 -1.79 1.66 13.22
N LYS A 18 -0.75 0.82 13.29
CA LYS A 18 -0.23 0.36 14.56
C LYS A 18 0.44 1.54 15.28
N THR A 19 0.25 1.62 16.59
CA THR A 19 0.80 2.70 17.42
C THR A 19 2.15 2.34 18.04
N ASP A 20 2.47 1.05 18.15
CA ASP A 20 3.76 0.61 18.67
C ASP A 20 4.84 0.71 17.59
N ILE A 21 5.64 1.78 17.68
CA ILE A 21 6.74 2.05 16.75
C ILE A 21 7.97 1.19 17.03
N SER A 22 8.04 0.53 18.18
CA SER A 22 9.15 -0.38 18.54
C SER A 22 9.04 -1.73 17.83
N ASP A 23 7.86 -2.10 17.34
CA ASP A 23 7.65 -3.33 16.55
C ASP A 23 8.33 -3.17 15.17
N PRO A 24 9.38 -3.96 14.85
CA PRO A 24 10.03 -3.91 13.54
C PRO A 24 9.08 -4.27 12.38
N LYS A 25 7.94 -4.87 12.68
CA LYS A 25 6.84 -5.14 11.76
C LYS A 25 5.78 -4.04 11.78
N PHE A 26 6.12 -2.84 12.26
CA PHE A 26 5.18 -1.75 12.32
C PHE A 26 4.56 -1.50 10.94
N SER A 27 3.26 -1.77 10.87
CA SER A 27 2.44 -1.60 9.66
C SER A 27 1.05 -1.15 10.06
N GLY A 28 0.33 -0.53 9.16
CA GLY A 28 -1.10 -0.35 9.33
C GLY A 28 -1.80 -1.69 9.44
N GLY A 29 -2.96 -1.71 10.02
CA GLY A 29 -3.83 -2.88 10.12
C GLY A 29 -5.23 -2.57 9.63
N LEU A 30 -6.05 -3.58 9.47
CA LEU A 30 -7.47 -3.39 9.21
C LEU A 30 -8.17 -2.87 10.47
N LYS A 31 -9.21 -2.07 10.31
CA LYS A 31 -10.09 -1.69 11.42
C LYS A 31 -10.76 -2.93 12.00
N LYS A 32 -11.12 -2.86 13.28
CA LYS A 32 -11.86 -3.94 13.93
C LYS A 32 -13.14 -4.25 13.16
N GLY A 33 -13.32 -5.52 12.78
CA GLY A 33 -14.46 -6.00 12.01
C GLY A 33 -14.28 -5.94 10.50
N ALA A 34 -13.25 -5.27 9.98
CA ALA A 34 -12.95 -5.33 8.54
C ALA A 34 -12.26 -6.66 8.20
N GLN A 35 -12.69 -7.25 7.09
CA GLN A 35 -12.22 -8.53 6.58
C GLN A 35 -11.13 -8.36 5.52
N THR A 36 -11.16 -7.24 4.78
CA THR A 36 -10.21 -6.93 3.71
C THR A 36 -10.00 -5.43 3.56
N TRP A 37 -9.12 -5.06 2.66
CA TRP A 37 -8.80 -3.67 2.35
C TRP A 37 -9.67 -3.17 1.19
N SER A 38 -10.88 -2.72 1.51
CA SER A 38 -11.92 -2.26 0.60
C SER A 38 -12.66 -1.05 1.18
N GLU A 39 -13.57 -0.44 0.43
CA GLU A 39 -14.32 0.75 0.86
C GLU A 39 -15.13 0.52 2.14
N ASP A 40 -15.79 -0.62 2.25
CA ASP A 40 -16.60 -1.01 3.41
C ASP A 40 -15.93 -2.02 4.35
N GLY A 41 -14.74 -2.50 3.99
CA GLY A 41 -14.00 -3.51 4.73
C GLY A 41 -14.51 -4.94 4.56
N SER A 42 -15.50 -5.18 3.71
CA SER A 42 -16.08 -6.50 3.47
C SER A 42 -15.33 -7.27 2.38
N ALA A 43 -15.05 -8.55 2.63
CA ALA A 43 -14.59 -9.51 1.62
C ALA A 43 -15.75 -10.15 0.84
N GLN A 44 -17.01 -9.78 1.12
CA GLN A 44 -18.22 -10.20 0.41
C GLN A 44 -18.33 -11.74 0.30
N ASP A 45 -17.97 -12.45 1.37
CA ASP A 45 -17.91 -13.92 1.46
C ASP A 45 -17.05 -14.60 0.38
N CYS A 46 -16.09 -13.86 -0.19
CA CYS A 46 -15.19 -14.31 -1.27
C CYS A 46 -13.73 -14.38 -0.82
N GLN A 47 -13.49 -14.81 0.41
CA GLN A 47 -12.15 -15.04 0.91
C GLN A 47 -11.42 -16.15 0.15
N ILE A 48 -10.10 -16.02 0.04
CA ILE A 48 -9.24 -17.01 -0.60
C ILE A 48 -9.27 -18.31 0.23
N GLN A 49 -9.69 -19.41 -0.39
CA GLN A 49 -9.99 -20.66 0.33
C GLN A 49 -8.75 -21.35 0.93
N SER A 50 -7.57 -21.07 0.40
CA SER A 50 -6.32 -21.66 0.90
C SER A 50 -5.77 -20.98 2.14
N LEU A 51 -6.33 -19.84 2.57
CA LEU A 51 -5.92 -19.14 3.77
C LEU A 51 -6.44 -19.83 5.02
N THR A 52 -5.58 -19.93 6.02
CA THR A 52 -5.94 -20.38 7.36
C THR A 52 -6.69 -19.25 8.10
N GLU A 53 -7.41 -19.62 9.17
CA GLU A 53 -8.07 -18.63 10.03
C GLU A 53 -7.08 -17.60 10.61
N GLU A 54 -5.88 -18.03 10.98
CA GLU A 54 -4.82 -17.14 11.47
C GLU A 54 -4.38 -16.13 10.43
N GLU A 55 -4.22 -16.54 9.17
CA GLU A 55 -3.87 -15.65 8.06
C GLU A 55 -4.98 -14.65 7.75
N ILE A 56 -6.23 -15.09 7.77
CA ILE A 56 -7.40 -14.22 7.63
C ILE A 56 -7.46 -13.18 8.76
N LEU A 57 -7.20 -13.58 10.00
CA LEU A 57 -7.19 -12.68 11.15
C LEU A 57 -6.05 -11.65 11.10
N LYS A 58 -4.92 -11.96 10.46
CA LYS A 58 -3.86 -10.97 10.19
C LYS A 58 -4.32 -9.86 9.24
N GLY A 59 -5.27 -10.15 8.38
CA GLY A 59 -5.95 -9.22 7.49
C GLY A 59 -5.14 -8.80 6.26
N HIS A 60 -3.81 -8.75 6.35
CA HIS A 60 -2.96 -8.39 5.21
C HIS A 60 -1.50 -8.81 5.40
N VAL A 61 -0.80 -8.93 4.30
CA VAL A 61 0.65 -9.10 4.23
C VAL A 61 1.23 -8.21 3.13
N TYR A 62 2.40 -7.61 3.40
CA TYR A 62 3.11 -6.80 2.42
C TYR A 62 4.48 -7.38 2.12
N ALA A 63 4.83 -7.38 0.84
CA ALA A 63 6.14 -7.71 0.34
C ALA A 63 6.60 -6.63 -0.66
N SER A 64 7.91 -6.40 -0.72
CA SER A 64 8.51 -5.49 -1.69
C SER A 64 9.66 -6.18 -2.40
N SER A 65 9.75 -5.99 -3.69
CA SER A 65 10.89 -6.36 -4.51
C SER A 65 11.52 -5.09 -5.10
N TRP A 66 12.76 -4.83 -4.70
CA TRP A 66 13.48 -3.68 -5.21
C TRP A 66 13.93 -3.90 -6.66
N PRO A 67 13.94 -2.81 -7.45
CA PRO A 67 13.72 -1.42 -7.03
C PRO A 67 12.25 -0.96 -7.00
N SER A 68 11.30 -1.69 -7.60
CA SER A 68 10.10 -1.02 -8.07
C SER A 68 8.79 -1.81 -7.93
N MET A 69 8.79 -2.95 -7.24
CA MET A 69 7.57 -3.75 -7.09
C MET A 69 7.14 -3.86 -5.63
N PHE A 70 5.85 -3.72 -5.42
CA PHE A 70 5.17 -3.85 -4.14
C PHE A 70 3.97 -4.77 -4.27
N ILE A 71 3.81 -5.71 -3.35
CA ILE A 71 2.74 -6.69 -3.33
C ILE A 71 2.00 -6.56 -2.00
N GLY A 72 0.69 -6.42 -2.06
CA GLY A 72 -0.21 -6.50 -0.92
C GLY A 72 -1.12 -7.72 -1.06
N GLY A 73 -1.02 -8.68 -0.15
CA GLY A 73 -1.95 -9.80 -0.04
C GLY A 73 -3.01 -9.48 1.01
N TYR A 74 -4.26 -9.76 0.69
CA TYR A 74 -5.44 -9.57 1.52
C TYR A 74 -6.26 -10.85 1.58
N SER A 75 -7.30 -10.88 2.37
CA SER A 75 -8.09 -12.10 2.55
C SER A 75 -8.84 -12.55 1.29
N ASP A 76 -9.13 -11.66 0.34
CA ASP A 76 -9.93 -11.91 -0.86
C ASP A 76 -9.22 -11.60 -2.19
N HIS A 77 -8.06 -10.91 -2.14
CA HIS A 77 -7.34 -10.53 -3.35
C HIS A 77 -5.85 -10.28 -3.09
N ILE A 78 -5.09 -10.21 -4.18
CA ILE A 78 -3.71 -9.72 -4.16
C ILE A 78 -3.64 -8.47 -5.04
N ARG A 79 -2.95 -7.44 -4.57
CA ARG A 79 -2.62 -6.25 -5.35
C ARG A 79 -1.13 -6.20 -5.61
N ILE A 80 -0.75 -6.03 -6.87
CA ILE A 80 0.62 -5.82 -7.32
C ILE A 80 0.73 -4.40 -7.84
N VAL A 81 1.71 -3.65 -7.34
CA VAL A 81 2.00 -2.29 -7.78
C VAL A 81 3.43 -2.24 -8.30
N ARG A 82 3.59 -1.73 -9.50
CA ARG A 82 4.90 -1.48 -10.11
C ARG A 82 5.09 0.01 -10.33
N VAL A 83 6.25 0.51 -9.92
CA VAL A 83 6.69 1.89 -10.15
C VAL A 83 7.66 1.89 -11.29
N ILE A 84 7.25 2.39 -12.44
CA ILE A 84 8.03 2.37 -13.68
C ILE A 84 8.58 3.78 -13.95
N PRO A 85 9.91 3.98 -13.91
CA PRO A 85 10.50 5.27 -14.27
C PRO A 85 10.12 5.66 -15.71
N SER A 86 9.64 6.90 -15.87
CA SER A 86 9.25 7.50 -17.15
C SER A 86 10.06 8.76 -17.46
N GLY A 87 11.25 8.86 -16.89
CA GLY A 87 12.18 9.99 -16.98
C GLY A 87 12.83 10.26 -15.62
N SER A 88 13.62 11.32 -15.52
CA SER A 88 14.34 11.68 -14.29
C SER A 88 13.41 12.14 -13.15
N GLU A 89 12.21 12.62 -13.48
CA GLU A 89 11.29 13.25 -12.52
C GLU A 89 9.88 12.66 -12.56
N LYS A 90 9.67 11.63 -13.35
CA LYS A 90 8.35 11.05 -13.56
C LYS A 90 8.38 9.54 -13.41
N VAL A 91 7.30 9.03 -12.85
CA VAL A 91 7.05 7.59 -12.76
C VAL A 91 5.63 7.28 -13.24
N THR A 92 5.46 6.11 -13.82
CA THR A 92 4.15 5.53 -14.10
C THR A 92 3.86 4.46 -13.06
N ILE A 93 2.72 4.54 -12.40
CA ILE A 93 2.24 3.51 -11.48
C ILE A 93 1.34 2.55 -12.25
N LEU A 94 1.73 1.29 -12.26
CA LEU A 94 0.89 0.21 -12.78
C LEU A 94 0.39 -0.63 -11.60
N ALA A 95 -0.92 -0.73 -11.45
CA ALA A 95 -1.55 -1.53 -10.40
C ALA A 95 -2.41 -2.65 -11.02
N GLU A 96 -2.25 -3.85 -10.51
CA GLU A 96 -2.94 -5.05 -10.96
C GLU A 96 -3.58 -5.72 -9.74
N TRP A 97 -4.79 -6.27 -9.92
CA TRP A 97 -5.49 -7.02 -8.88
C TRP A 97 -5.71 -8.46 -9.36
N LEU A 98 -5.37 -9.40 -8.51
CA LEU A 98 -5.56 -10.82 -8.74
C LEU A 98 -6.64 -11.32 -7.78
N PHE A 99 -7.65 -11.93 -8.32
CA PHE A 99 -8.74 -12.57 -7.59
C PHE A 99 -8.79 -14.05 -7.94
N GLU A 100 -9.31 -14.88 -7.04
CA GLU A 100 -9.63 -16.27 -7.40
C GLU A 100 -10.68 -16.29 -8.53
N LYS A 101 -10.55 -17.26 -9.44
CA LYS A 101 -11.46 -17.41 -10.56
C LYS A 101 -12.93 -17.46 -10.13
N LYS A 102 -13.23 -18.24 -9.08
CA LYS A 102 -14.60 -18.35 -8.52
C LYS A 102 -15.14 -17.01 -8.01
N THR A 103 -14.27 -16.12 -7.47
CA THR A 103 -14.65 -14.79 -7.02
C THR A 103 -15.08 -13.93 -8.20
N LEU A 104 -14.34 -13.98 -9.33
CA LEU A 104 -14.70 -13.26 -10.55
C LEU A 104 -15.96 -13.81 -11.24
N GLU A 105 -16.24 -15.10 -11.08
CA GLU A 105 -17.45 -15.75 -11.59
C GLU A 105 -18.69 -15.48 -10.73
N ASN A 106 -18.50 -15.03 -9.49
CA ASN A 106 -19.58 -14.67 -8.59
C ASN A 106 -20.19 -13.30 -8.98
N LYS A 107 -21.36 -13.33 -9.60
CA LYS A 107 -22.08 -12.11 -10.05
C LYS A 107 -22.46 -11.14 -8.92
N LYS A 108 -22.43 -11.59 -7.66
CA LYS A 108 -22.72 -10.75 -6.49
C LYS A 108 -21.47 -10.05 -5.97
N TYR A 109 -20.26 -10.49 -6.36
CA TYR A 109 -19.04 -9.87 -5.92
C TYR A 109 -18.81 -8.54 -6.65
N ASN A 110 -18.72 -7.48 -5.88
CA ASN A 110 -18.42 -6.14 -6.39
C ASN A 110 -16.91 -5.85 -6.25
N LYS A 111 -16.14 -6.15 -7.30
CA LYS A 111 -14.69 -5.87 -7.34
C LYS A 111 -14.37 -4.38 -7.23
N ASP A 112 -15.30 -3.50 -7.63
CA ASP A 112 -15.08 -2.06 -7.60
C ASP A 112 -14.99 -1.53 -6.17
N ASN A 113 -15.56 -2.23 -5.19
CA ASN A 113 -15.39 -1.96 -3.77
C ASN A 113 -13.92 -2.00 -3.32
N VAL A 114 -13.13 -2.90 -3.90
CA VAL A 114 -11.68 -3.03 -3.66
C VAL A 114 -10.90 -2.04 -4.53
N ILE A 115 -11.20 -2.03 -5.83
CA ILE A 115 -10.41 -1.28 -6.83
C ILE A 115 -10.54 0.23 -6.60
N ASN A 116 -11.75 0.75 -6.38
CA ASN A 116 -11.99 2.17 -6.19
C ASN A 116 -11.35 2.69 -4.90
N PHE A 117 -11.38 1.89 -3.83
CA PHE A 117 -10.69 2.23 -2.59
C PHE A 117 -9.17 2.38 -2.82
N ALA A 118 -8.56 1.38 -3.44
CA ALA A 118 -7.13 1.40 -3.74
C ALA A 118 -6.77 2.55 -4.68
N LYS A 119 -7.59 2.81 -5.71
CA LYS A 119 -7.40 3.91 -6.65
C LYS A 119 -7.39 5.25 -5.93
N ARG A 120 -8.37 5.50 -5.06
CA ARG A 120 -8.46 6.74 -4.26
C ARG A 120 -7.21 6.96 -3.42
N VAL A 121 -6.72 5.92 -2.74
CA VAL A 121 -5.50 6.00 -1.94
C VAL A 121 -4.28 6.32 -2.81
N MET A 122 -4.12 5.62 -3.94
CA MET A 122 -2.99 5.89 -4.85
C MET A 122 -3.04 7.29 -5.47
N GLU A 123 -4.22 7.84 -5.76
CA GLU A 123 -4.39 9.21 -6.26
C GLU A 123 -3.99 10.25 -5.19
N GLN A 124 -4.35 10.02 -3.93
CA GLN A 124 -3.91 10.87 -2.82
C GLN A 124 -2.39 10.83 -2.63
N ASP A 125 -1.80 9.65 -2.69
CA ASP A 125 -0.36 9.45 -2.60
C ASP A 125 0.37 10.11 -3.77
N ALA A 126 -0.16 9.96 -4.99
CA ALA A 126 0.40 10.61 -6.19
C ALA A 126 0.42 12.13 -6.05
N HIS A 127 -0.68 12.73 -5.61
CA HIS A 127 -0.76 14.17 -5.37
C HIS A 127 0.29 14.63 -4.35
N ALA A 128 0.45 13.89 -3.26
CA ALA A 128 1.47 14.19 -2.26
C ALA A 128 2.90 14.06 -2.80
N CYS A 129 3.17 13.06 -3.65
CA CYS A 129 4.45 12.91 -4.32
C CYS A 129 4.74 14.08 -5.27
N GLU A 130 3.74 14.54 -6.03
CA GLU A 130 3.87 15.70 -6.92
C GLU A 130 4.17 16.99 -6.16
N LEU A 131 3.50 17.22 -5.02
CA LEU A 131 3.78 18.36 -4.15
C LEU A 131 5.20 18.29 -3.58
N ASN A 132 5.63 17.12 -3.13
CA ASN A 132 6.97 16.89 -2.62
C ASN A 132 8.04 17.14 -3.69
N GLN A 133 7.81 16.68 -4.92
CA GLN A 133 8.71 16.92 -6.06
C GLN A 133 8.88 18.42 -6.35
N LYS A 134 7.79 19.19 -6.34
CA LYS A 134 7.85 20.65 -6.45
C LYS A 134 8.65 21.28 -5.31
N GLY A 135 8.49 20.78 -4.09
CA GLY A 135 9.22 21.25 -2.92
C GLY A 135 10.74 21.01 -3.02
N ILE A 136 11.15 19.87 -3.58
CA ILE A 136 12.57 19.53 -3.79
C ILE A 136 13.25 20.52 -4.73
N HIS A 137 12.54 21.03 -5.73
CA HIS A 137 13.05 22.05 -6.66
C HIS A 137 13.05 23.48 -6.12
N SER A 138 12.54 23.70 -4.92
CA SER A 138 12.54 25.04 -4.32
C SER A 138 13.92 25.45 -3.85
N HIS A 139 14.26 26.73 -4.00
CA HIS A 139 15.57 27.28 -3.60
C HIS A 139 15.97 27.04 -2.14
N PRO A 140 15.05 27.08 -1.14
CA PRO A 140 15.41 26.83 0.25
C PRO A 140 15.53 25.33 0.61
N TYR A 141 15.28 24.41 -0.34
CA TYR A 141 15.35 22.98 -0.04
C TYR A 141 16.78 22.57 0.35
N LYS A 142 16.87 21.88 1.47
CA LYS A 142 18.08 21.19 1.94
C LYS A 142 17.76 19.71 2.12
N ASN A 143 18.75 18.91 2.49
CA ASN A 143 18.55 17.48 2.74
C ASN A 143 17.47 17.25 3.81
N GLY A 144 16.58 16.30 3.55
CA GLY A 144 15.62 15.79 4.54
C GLY A 144 16.26 14.77 5.48
N PHE A 145 15.59 14.52 6.59
CA PHE A 145 15.95 13.47 7.54
C PHE A 145 14.90 12.35 7.47
N LEU A 146 15.36 11.11 7.54
CA LEU A 146 14.48 9.96 7.70
C LEU A 146 14.16 9.76 9.18
N MET A 147 12.89 9.55 9.47
CA MET A 147 12.45 9.17 10.81
C MET A 147 12.73 7.66 11.05
N PRO A 148 12.82 7.20 12.30
CA PRO A 148 13.05 5.78 12.60
C PRO A 148 12.09 4.83 11.91
N GLU A 149 10.82 5.23 11.75
CA GLU A 149 9.76 4.47 11.10
C GLU A 149 9.99 4.31 9.58
N GLU A 150 10.86 5.13 9.00
CA GLU A 150 11.22 5.11 7.57
C GLU A 150 12.43 4.21 7.28
N TYR A 151 12.72 3.26 8.16
CA TYR A 151 13.89 2.36 8.04
C TYR A 151 13.92 1.56 6.72
N VAL A 152 12.76 1.28 6.12
CA VAL A 152 12.68 0.60 4.82
C VAL A 152 13.22 1.49 3.70
N ILE A 153 12.97 2.81 3.78
CA ILE A 153 13.52 3.79 2.83
C ILE A 153 15.04 3.83 2.96
N LYS A 154 15.56 3.83 4.21
CA LYS A 154 17.00 3.76 4.43
C LYS A 154 17.62 2.50 3.82
N ARG A 155 17.01 1.34 4.01
CA ARG A 155 17.46 0.07 3.41
C ARG A 155 17.46 0.12 1.89
N PHE A 156 16.44 0.73 1.28
CA PHE A 156 16.39 0.95 -0.16
C PHE A 156 17.55 1.84 -0.64
N HIS A 157 17.84 2.96 0.06
CA HIS A 157 18.95 3.82 -0.27
C HIS A 157 20.30 3.09 -0.14
N ASP A 158 20.47 2.28 0.91
CA ASP A 158 21.69 1.50 1.12
C ASP A 158 21.86 0.41 0.03
N TRP A 159 20.77 -0.18 -0.42
CA TRP A 159 20.79 -1.10 -1.56
C TRP A 159 21.14 -0.36 -2.85
N LEU A 160 20.50 0.77 -3.14
CA LEU A 160 20.74 1.55 -4.36
C LEU A 160 22.20 1.99 -4.48
N ARG A 161 22.82 2.47 -3.39
CA ARG A 161 24.25 2.86 -3.38
C ARG A 161 25.19 1.71 -3.74
N LYS A 162 24.77 0.46 -3.56
CA LYS A 162 25.57 -0.71 -3.94
C LYS A 162 25.40 -1.07 -5.42
N GLN A 163 24.42 -0.51 -6.11
CA GLN A 163 24.19 -0.73 -7.55
C GLN A 163 24.85 0.34 -8.41
N LEU A 164 25.22 1.49 -7.83
CA LEU A 164 25.93 2.61 -8.45
C LEU A 164 27.45 2.48 -8.28
#